data_a8faa59aac0cc3eeb5de30b520fe6f51
#
_entry.id   a8faa59aac0cc3eeb5de30b520fe6f51
#
_cell.length_a   1.000
_cell.length_b   1.000
_cell.length_c   1.000
_cell.angle_alpha   90.00
_cell.angle_beta   90.00
_cell.angle_gamma   90.00
#
_symmetry.space_group_name_H-M   'P 1'
#
loop_
_entity.id
_entity.type
_entity.pdbx_description
1 polymer ?
#
loop_
_entity_poly.entity_id
_entity_poly.type
_entity_poly.pdbx_seq_one_letter_code
_entity_poly.pdbx_strand_id
1 'polypeptide(L)'
;MPTEIKQANMLKEIISNRKLIWDLSKNDFKTKFAGSYLGIIWAFIQPIVTVVVYWFVFEKGLKAGGINTRAGIDVPFVLWLVAGLVPWFFFQDALNGGTNALIEYSYLVKKVVFKISILPIVKVVSALFVHVFFVAFTLVLYSCLLYTSPSPRDGA
;
A
#
# COMPACT_ATOMS: atom_id res chain seq x y z
N MET A 1 -7.53 30.46 14.91
CA MET A 1 -8.36 30.03 16.06
C MET A 1 -9.45 29.01 15.69
N PRO A 2 -10.38 29.23 14.75
CA PRO A 2 -11.43 28.22 14.47
C PRO A 2 -10.91 26.93 13.79
N THR A 3 -9.83 26.98 13.07
CA THR A 3 -9.24 25.82 12.37
C THR A 3 -8.53 24.84 13.31
N GLU A 4 -7.84 25.32 14.31
CA GLU A 4 -7.13 24.47 15.28
C GLU A 4 -8.09 23.71 16.19
N ILE A 5 -9.16 24.36 16.63
CA ILE A 5 -10.21 23.73 17.45
C ILE A 5 -10.92 22.64 16.64
N LYS A 6 -11.15 22.86 15.34
CA LYS A 6 -11.76 21.89 14.44
C LYS A 6 -10.85 20.67 14.21
N GLN A 7 -9.55 20.87 14.09
CA GLN A 7 -8.56 19.79 13.96
C GLN A 7 -8.44 18.96 15.24
N ALA A 8 -8.37 19.62 16.40
CA ALA A 8 -8.34 18.92 17.68
C ALA A 8 -9.60 18.08 17.92
N ASN A 9 -10.77 18.59 17.50
CA ASN A 9 -12.01 17.83 17.56
C ASN A 9 -12.02 16.64 16.60
N MET A 10 -11.45 16.75 15.39
CA MET A 10 -11.34 15.64 14.45
C MET A 10 -10.46 14.51 14.99
N LEU A 11 -9.30 14.84 15.55
CA LEU A 11 -8.41 13.84 16.15
C LEU A 11 -9.08 13.11 17.32
N LYS A 12 -9.77 13.88 18.18
CA LYS A 12 -10.54 13.31 19.30
C LYS A 12 -11.66 12.39 18.82
N GLU A 13 -12.34 12.75 17.74
CA GLU A 13 -13.38 11.93 17.12
C GLU A 13 -12.81 10.64 16.52
N ILE A 14 -11.66 10.70 15.86
CA ILE A 14 -10.98 9.53 15.30
C ILE A 14 -10.60 8.57 16.42
N ILE A 15 -10.02 9.07 17.50
CA ILE A 15 -9.62 8.26 18.65
C ILE A 15 -10.83 7.66 19.36
N SER A 16 -11.90 8.43 19.51
CA SER A 16 -13.16 7.97 20.12
C SER A 16 -13.85 6.87 19.30
N ASN A 17 -13.80 6.97 17.98
CA ASN A 17 -14.43 6.02 17.05
C ASN A 17 -13.44 4.98 16.48
N ARG A 18 -12.27 4.82 17.08
CA ARG A 18 -11.22 3.88 16.60
C ARG A 18 -11.71 2.46 16.36
N LYS A 19 -12.58 1.95 17.22
CA LYS A 19 -13.15 0.60 17.07
C LYS A 19 -14.06 0.51 15.86
N LEU A 20 -14.91 1.52 15.66
CA LEU A 20 -15.79 1.61 14.49
C LEU A 20 -14.99 1.71 13.20
N ILE A 21 -13.94 2.55 13.16
CA ILE A 21 -13.05 2.69 12.03
C ILE A 21 -12.37 1.35 11.71
N TRP A 22 -11.89 0.65 12.73
CA TRP A 22 -11.25 -0.65 12.57
C TRP A 22 -12.19 -1.71 12.01
N ASP A 23 -13.39 -1.82 12.57
CA ASP A 23 -14.40 -2.79 12.14
C ASP A 23 -14.89 -2.51 10.71
N LEU A 24 -15.13 -1.24 10.39
CA LEU A 24 -15.49 -0.81 9.03
C LEU A 24 -14.34 -1.06 8.04
N SER A 25 -13.10 -0.80 8.43
CA SER A 25 -11.94 -1.04 7.57
C SER A 25 -11.73 -2.52 7.27
N LYS A 26 -11.92 -3.39 8.26
CA LYS A 26 -11.90 -4.84 8.05
C LYS A 26 -13.01 -5.30 7.10
N ASN A 27 -14.21 -4.77 7.30
CA ASN A 27 -15.35 -5.10 6.44
C ASN A 27 -15.14 -4.59 5.02
N ASP A 28 -14.65 -3.38 4.86
CA ASP A 28 -14.30 -2.79 3.57
C ASP A 28 -13.27 -3.63 2.82
N PHE A 29 -12.20 -4.03 3.50
CA PHE A 29 -11.17 -4.90 2.95
C PHE A 29 -11.74 -6.24 2.46
N LYS A 30 -12.60 -6.86 3.27
CA LYS A 30 -13.27 -8.12 2.88
C LYS A 30 -14.21 -7.93 1.71
N THR A 31 -15.01 -6.87 1.71
CA THR A 31 -16.02 -6.59 0.69
C THR A 31 -15.39 -6.21 -0.64
N LYS A 32 -14.28 -5.49 -0.62
CA LYS A 32 -13.53 -5.08 -1.83
C LYS A 32 -13.19 -6.28 -2.73
N PHE A 33 -12.95 -7.44 -2.15
CA PHE A 33 -12.55 -8.65 -2.87
C PHE A 33 -13.61 -9.77 -2.87
N ALA A 34 -14.75 -9.59 -2.20
CA ALA A 34 -15.77 -10.62 -2.04
C ALA A 34 -16.46 -11.02 -3.34
N GLY A 35 -16.53 -10.13 -4.33
CA GLY A 35 -17.18 -10.38 -5.62
C GLY A 35 -16.25 -10.99 -6.68
N SER A 36 -14.98 -11.20 -6.38
CA SER A 36 -14.00 -11.73 -7.32
C SER A 36 -13.79 -13.24 -7.11
N TYR A 37 -13.64 -13.98 -8.21
CA TYR A 37 -13.36 -15.42 -8.20
C TYR A 37 -12.07 -15.77 -7.43
N LEU A 38 -11.07 -14.90 -7.50
CA LEU A 38 -9.78 -15.05 -6.81
C LEU A 38 -9.73 -14.32 -5.45
N GLY A 39 -10.79 -13.57 -5.10
CA GLY A 39 -10.89 -12.88 -3.82
C GLY A 39 -9.69 -11.95 -3.54
N ILE A 40 -9.17 -12.04 -2.33
CA ILE A 40 -8.04 -11.23 -1.83
C ILE A 40 -6.76 -11.39 -2.66
N ILE A 41 -6.57 -12.54 -3.31
CA ILE A 41 -5.38 -12.82 -4.15
C ILE A 41 -5.25 -11.78 -5.25
N TRP A 42 -6.36 -11.27 -5.77
CA TRP A 42 -6.37 -10.24 -6.81
C TRP A 42 -5.69 -8.93 -6.39
N ALA A 43 -5.79 -8.58 -5.12
CA ALA A 43 -5.10 -7.40 -4.56
C ALA A 43 -3.57 -7.48 -4.71
N PHE A 44 -3.03 -8.68 -4.72
CA PHE A 44 -1.59 -8.92 -4.79
C PHE A 44 -1.11 -9.18 -6.22
N ILE A 45 -1.92 -9.84 -7.04
CA ILE A 45 -1.57 -10.15 -8.43
C ILE A 45 -1.29 -8.88 -9.22
N GLN A 46 -2.15 -7.88 -9.13
CA GLN A 46 -2.03 -6.66 -9.93
C GLN A 46 -0.72 -5.90 -9.69
N PRO A 47 -0.32 -5.57 -8.44
CA PRO A 47 0.96 -4.96 -8.18
C PRO A 47 2.17 -5.83 -8.55
N ILE A 48 2.08 -7.15 -8.33
CA ILE A 48 3.16 -8.08 -8.68
C ILE A 48 3.37 -8.09 -10.21
N VAL A 49 2.31 -8.18 -10.98
CA VAL A 49 2.38 -8.10 -12.45
C VAL A 49 3.00 -6.79 -12.89
N THR A 50 2.62 -5.67 -12.27
CA THR A 50 3.17 -4.35 -12.58
C THR A 50 4.68 -4.31 -12.32
N VAL A 51 5.13 -4.82 -11.18
CA VAL A 51 6.56 -4.91 -10.84
C VAL A 51 7.32 -5.78 -11.84
N VAL A 52 6.77 -6.94 -12.20
CA VAL A 52 7.38 -7.87 -13.18
C VAL A 52 7.49 -7.22 -14.55
N VAL A 53 6.46 -6.53 -15.01
CA VAL A 53 6.48 -5.81 -16.30
C VAL A 53 7.53 -4.72 -16.30
N TYR A 54 7.59 -3.90 -15.26
CA TYR A 54 8.61 -2.85 -15.16
C TYR A 54 10.02 -3.43 -15.06
N TRP A 55 10.21 -4.47 -14.26
CA TRP A 55 11.48 -5.17 -14.19
C TRP A 55 11.93 -5.67 -15.57
N PHE A 56 11.05 -6.35 -16.30
CA PHE A 56 11.33 -6.85 -17.64
C PHE A 56 11.69 -5.72 -18.61
N VAL A 57 10.90 -4.65 -18.63
CA VAL A 57 11.11 -3.51 -19.55
C VAL A 57 12.44 -2.81 -19.25
N PHE A 58 12.71 -2.51 -17.99
CA PHE A 58 13.89 -1.73 -17.64
C PHE A 58 15.18 -2.56 -17.66
N GLU A 59 15.14 -3.78 -17.16
CA GLU A 59 16.34 -4.64 -17.10
C GLU A 59 16.65 -5.27 -18.46
N LYS A 60 15.68 -5.83 -19.14
CA LYS A 60 15.86 -6.51 -20.42
C LYS A 60 15.73 -5.58 -21.63
N GLY A 61 14.75 -4.69 -21.60
CA GLY A 61 14.50 -3.76 -22.71
C GLY A 61 15.49 -2.60 -22.78
N LEU A 62 15.64 -1.87 -21.68
CA LEU A 62 16.52 -0.70 -21.60
C LEU A 62 17.91 -1.01 -21.08
N LYS A 63 18.19 -2.25 -20.66
CA LYS A 63 19.47 -2.67 -20.08
C LYS A 63 19.93 -1.74 -18.93
N ALA A 64 18.97 -1.29 -18.13
CA ALA A 64 19.26 -0.50 -16.94
C ALA A 64 20.09 -1.36 -15.98
N GLY A 65 21.37 -1.04 -15.85
CA GLY A 65 22.28 -1.72 -14.94
C GLY A 65 21.91 -1.50 -13.48
N GLY A 66 22.46 -2.31 -12.59
CA GLY A 66 22.36 -2.11 -11.14
C GLY A 66 22.89 -0.73 -10.73
N ILE A 67 22.35 -0.21 -9.64
CA ILE A 67 22.79 1.07 -9.08
C ILE A 67 23.90 0.82 -8.08
N ASN A 68 25.11 1.32 -8.39
CA ASN A 68 26.20 1.33 -7.46
C ASN A 68 25.92 2.33 -6.32
N THR A 69 25.67 1.83 -5.14
CA THR A 69 25.54 2.67 -3.94
C THR A 69 26.89 3.20 -3.51
N ARG A 70 26.91 4.36 -2.82
CA ARG A 70 28.13 4.93 -2.22
C ARG A 70 28.90 3.95 -1.31
N ALA A 71 28.23 2.91 -0.82
CA ALA A 71 28.81 1.86 0.00
C ALA A 71 29.49 0.73 -0.83
N GLY A 72 29.54 0.83 -2.16
CA GLY A 72 30.11 -0.18 -3.04
C GLY A 72 29.28 -1.45 -3.16
N ILE A 73 28.02 -1.41 -2.78
CA ILE A 73 27.09 -2.52 -2.88
C ILE A 73 26.32 -2.37 -4.18
N ASP A 74 26.42 -3.36 -5.08
CA ASP A 74 25.58 -3.45 -6.27
C ASP A 74 24.18 -3.86 -5.88
N VAL A 75 23.25 -2.91 -5.97
CA VAL A 75 21.84 -3.18 -5.73
C VAL A 75 21.16 -3.46 -7.08
N PRO A 76 20.55 -4.64 -7.26
CA PRO A 76 19.78 -4.92 -8.45
C PRO A 76 18.72 -3.85 -8.68
N PHE A 77 18.54 -3.42 -9.92
CA PHE A 77 17.57 -2.37 -10.29
C PHE A 77 16.15 -2.67 -9.78
N VAL A 78 15.77 -3.95 -9.78
CA VAL A 78 14.44 -4.37 -9.32
C VAL A 78 14.17 -4.02 -7.85
N LEU A 79 15.17 -4.10 -6.98
CA LEU A 79 15.00 -3.74 -5.57
C LEU A 79 14.76 -2.25 -5.38
N TRP A 80 15.51 -1.43 -6.09
CA TRP A 80 15.31 0.01 -6.10
C TRP A 80 13.93 0.40 -6.63
N LEU A 81 13.51 -0.25 -7.72
CA LEU A 81 12.19 -0.04 -8.32
C LEU A 81 11.05 -0.42 -7.36
N VAL A 82 11.15 -1.58 -6.71
CA VAL A 82 10.13 -2.06 -5.75
C VAL A 82 10.04 -1.12 -4.56
N ALA A 83 11.17 -0.62 -4.04
CA ALA A 83 11.19 0.34 -2.95
C ALA A 83 10.40 1.62 -3.25
N GLY A 84 10.41 2.07 -4.50
CA GLY A 84 9.61 3.22 -4.95
C GLY A 84 8.15 2.89 -5.23
N LEU A 85 7.87 1.72 -5.81
CA LEU A 85 6.52 1.32 -6.21
C LEU A 85 5.62 0.94 -5.02
N VAL A 86 6.16 0.34 -3.97
CA VAL A 86 5.35 -0.09 -2.81
C VAL A 86 4.65 1.09 -2.13
N PRO A 87 5.33 2.20 -1.76
CA PRO A 87 4.66 3.39 -1.24
C PRO A 87 3.71 4.03 -2.25
N TRP A 88 4.06 4.00 -3.52
CA TRP A 88 3.24 4.54 -4.60
C TRP A 88 1.89 3.82 -4.73
N PHE A 89 1.88 2.49 -4.70
CA PHE A 89 0.65 1.71 -4.74
C PHE A 89 -0.26 2.00 -3.55
N PHE A 90 0.32 2.13 -2.35
CA PHE A 90 -0.44 2.53 -1.17
C PHE A 90 -1.08 3.91 -1.34
N PHE A 91 -0.30 4.90 -1.78
CA PHE A 91 -0.78 6.25 -2.00
C PHE A 91 -1.91 6.28 -3.03
N GLN A 92 -1.74 5.60 -4.14
CA GLN A 92 -2.73 5.50 -5.21
C GLN A 92 -4.04 4.85 -4.73
N ASP A 93 -3.95 3.73 -4.02
CA ASP A 93 -5.13 3.02 -3.50
C ASP A 93 -5.84 3.84 -2.40
N ALA A 94 -5.11 4.44 -1.49
CA ALA A 94 -5.65 5.31 -0.45
C ALA A 94 -6.34 6.56 -1.02
N LEU A 95 -5.72 7.18 -2.03
CA LEU A 95 -6.28 8.37 -2.68
C LEU A 95 -7.57 8.03 -3.44
N ASN A 96 -7.53 7.00 -4.28
CA ASN A 96 -8.70 6.57 -5.06
C ASN A 96 -9.83 6.09 -4.14
N GLY A 97 -9.50 5.30 -3.14
CA GLY A 97 -10.47 4.84 -2.15
C GLY A 97 -11.07 5.99 -1.36
N GLY A 98 -10.25 6.92 -0.91
CA GLY A 98 -10.69 8.10 -0.15
C GLY A 98 -11.63 9.02 -0.93
N THR A 99 -11.33 9.26 -2.20
CA THR A 99 -12.17 10.09 -3.08
C THR A 99 -13.51 9.43 -3.40
N ASN A 100 -13.53 8.11 -3.58
CA ASN A 100 -14.75 7.36 -3.87
C ASN A 100 -15.55 6.93 -2.63
N ALA A 101 -15.00 7.12 -1.44
CA ALA A 101 -15.62 6.67 -0.18
C ALA A 101 -17.04 7.17 0.02
N LEU A 102 -17.30 8.43 -0.30
CA LEU A 102 -18.62 9.05 -0.13
C LEU A 102 -19.67 8.46 -1.07
N ILE A 103 -19.27 8.09 -2.28
CA ILE A 103 -20.15 7.48 -3.28
C ILE A 103 -20.49 6.05 -2.87
N GLU A 104 -19.47 5.30 -2.52
CA GLU A 104 -19.57 3.88 -2.16
C GLU A 104 -20.39 3.64 -0.89
N TYR A 105 -20.23 4.52 0.11
CA TYR A 105 -20.99 4.46 1.37
C TYR A 105 -22.18 5.42 1.43
N SER A 106 -22.67 5.87 0.29
CA SER A 106 -23.82 6.80 0.22
C SER A 106 -25.08 6.29 0.95
N TYR A 107 -25.29 4.98 0.99
CA TYR A 107 -26.39 4.35 1.70
C TYR A 107 -26.27 4.50 3.23
N LEU A 108 -25.06 4.49 3.79
CA LEU A 108 -24.82 4.70 5.22
C LEU A 108 -25.05 6.16 5.62
N VAL A 109 -24.66 7.09 4.76
CA VAL A 109 -24.86 8.52 4.97
C VAL A 109 -26.35 8.88 5.07
N LYS A 110 -27.21 8.17 4.32
CA LYS A 110 -28.66 8.40 4.29
C LYS A 110 -29.42 7.75 5.44
N LYS A 111 -28.91 6.67 6.04
CA LYS A 111 -29.65 5.84 7.00
C LYS A 111 -29.26 6.03 8.46
N VAL A 112 -28.09 6.56 8.75
CA VAL A 112 -27.55 6.68 10.11
C VAL A 112 -27.01 8.09 10.31
N VAL A 113 -27.12 8.60 11.53
CA VAL A 113 -26.41 9.81 11.98
C VAL A 113 -24.91 9.46 12.05
N PHE A 114 -24.31 9.33 10.88
CA PHE A 114 -22.92 8.91 10.74
C PHE A 114 -22.07 10.11 10.31
N LYS A 115 -20.91 10.28 10.97
CA LYS A 115 -20.01 11.36 10.60
C LYS A 115 -19.29 11.01 9.29
N ILE A 116 -19.65 11.71 8.24
CA ILE A 116 -19.13 11.54 6.88
C ILE A 116 -17.60 11.59 6.82
N SER A 117 -16.99 12.38 7.71
CA SER A 117 -15.53 12.54 7.79
C SER A 117 -14.75 11.25 8.09
N ILE A 118 -15.42 10.23 8.64
CA ILE A 118 -14.78 8.95 8.99
C ILE A 118 -14.60 8.06 7.76
N LEU A 119 -15.41 8.18 6.73
CA LEU A 119 -15.39 7.32 5.55
C LEU A 119 -14.07 7.34 4.78
N PRO A 120 -13.45 8.48 4.46
CA PRO A 120 -12.13 8.50 3.82
C PRO A 120 -11.04 7.84 4.67
N ILE A 121 -11.13 8.00 6.00
CA ILE A 121 -10.18 7.40 6.95
C ILE A 121 -10.30 5.87 6.93
N VAL A 122 -11.51 5.32 6.88
CA VAL A 122 -11.76 3.88 6.74
C VAL A 122 -11.08 3.34 5.47
N LYS A 123 -11.16 4.05 4.36
CA LYS A 123 -10.50 3.65 3.11
C LYS A 123 -8.97 3.66 3.21
N VAL A 124 -8.40 4.67 3.84
CA VAL A 124 -6.94 4.74 4.07
C VAL A 124 -6.47 3.59 4.96
N VAL A 125 -7.20 3.28 6.04
CA VAL A 125 -6.85 2.16 6.93
C VAL A 125 -7.02 0.81 6.22
N SER A 126 -8.05 0.66 5.38
CA SER A 126 -8.24 -0.53 4.53
C SER A 126 -7.07 -0.73 3.56
N ALA A 127 -6.63 0.33 2.88
CA ALA A 127 -5.46 0.32 2.03
C ALA A 127 -4.17 -0.01 2.79
N LEU A 128 -4.06 0.41 4.06
CA LEU A 128 -2.92 0.13 4.92
C LEU A 128 -2.75 -1.38 5.17
N PHE A 129 -3.81 -2.16 5.26
CA PHE A 129 -3.71 -3.62 5.42
C PHE A 129 -2.95 -4.26 4.25
N VAL A 130 -3.27 -3.87 3.02
CA VAL A 130 -2.56 -4.32 1.82
C VAL A 130 -1.12 -3.83 1.83
N HIS A 131 -0.90 -2.58 2.22
CA HIS A 131 0.44 -1.99 2.27
C HIS A 131 1.37 -2.71 3.25
N VAL A 132 0.89 -3.03 4.46
CA VAL A 132 1.66 -3.79 5.46
C VAL A 132 2.12 -5.13 4.89
N PHE A 133 1.25 -5.83 4.17
CA PHE A 133 1.62 -7.07 3.50
C PHE A 133 2.72 -6.83 2.45
N PHE A 134 2.60 -5.78 1.62
CA PHE A 134 3.61 -5.47 0.62
C PHE A 134 4.95 -5.07 1.22
N VAL A 135 4.95 -4.34 2.31
CA VAL A 135 6.17 -4.01 3.06
C VAL A 135 6.84 -5.29 3.57
N ALA A 136 6.08 -6.19 4.18
CA ALA A 136 6.61 -7.48 4.64
C ALA A 136 7.17 -8.32 3.48
N PHE A 137 6.45 -8.40 2.37
CA PHE A 137 6.89 -9.08 1.15
C PHE A 137 8.19 -8.48 0.60
N THR A 138 8.28 -7.16 0.55
CA THR A 138 9.47 -6.44 0.10
C THR A 138 10.67 -6.74 1.00
N LEU A 139 10.48 -6.72 2.33
CA LEU A 139 11.55 -7.07 3.28
C LEU A 139 12.05 -8.51 3.08
N VAL A 140 11.15 -9.45 2.83
CA VAL A 140 11.52 -10.84 2.50
C VAL A 140 12.32 -10.91 1.21
N LEU A 141 11.90 -10.21 0.15
CA LEU A 141 12.65 -10.12 -1.10
C LEU A 141 14.05 -9.54 -0.90
N TYR A 142 14.17 -8.45 -0.16
CA TYR A 142 15.47 -7.86 0.16
C TYR A 142 16.36 -8.83 0.92
N SER A 143 15.83 -9.51 1.92
CA SER A 143 16.57 -10.50 2.68
C SER A 143 17.05 -11.66 1.80
N CYS A 144 16.17 -12.18 0.93
CA CYS A 144 16.53 -13.26 0.01
C CYS A 144 17.60 -12.84 -1.01
N LEU A 145 17.41 -11.70 -1.66
CA LEU A 145 18.33 -11.26 -2.72
C LEU A 145 19.68 -10.78 -2.20
N LEU A 146 19.70 -10.11 -1.05
CA LEU A 146 20.95 -9.69 -0.43
C LEU A 146 21.73 -10.87 0.17
N TYR A 147 21.02 -11.89 0.66
CA TYR A 147 21.66 -13.10 1.21
C TYR A 147 22.21 -14.03 0.13
N THR A 148 21.55 -14.08 -1.03
CA THR A 148 21.99 -14.92 -2.18
C THR A 148 22.96 -14.21 -3.10
N SER A 149 23.22 -12.92 -2.93
CA SER A 149 24.25 -12.21 -3.67
C SER A 149 25.61 -12.79 -3.29
N PRO A 150 26.39 -13.35 -4.25
CA PRO A 150 27.71 -13.90 -3.93
C PRO A 150 28.57 -12.79 -3.35
N SER A 151 29.09 -13.04 -2.17
CA SER A 151 30.06 -12.16 -1.53
C SER A 151 31.26 -11.98 -2.46
N PRO A 152 31.79 -10.76 -2.66
CA PRO A 152 33.00 -10.55 -3.44
C PRO A 152 34.23 -11.33 -2.93
N ARG A 153 34.11 -11.96 -1.76
CA ARG A 153 35.16 -12.80 -1.15
C ARG A 153 35.25 -14.20 -1.75
N ASP A 154 34.23 -14.69 -2.44
CA ASP A 154 34.22 -16.05 -2.98
C ASP A 154 34.76 -16.12 -4.42
N GLY A 155 35.21 -14.99 -4.97
CA GLY A 155 35.83 -14.87 -6.29
C GLY A 155 37.34 -14.67 -6.30
N ALA A 156 37.98 -14.85 -5.18
CA ALA A 156 39.45 -14.77 -5.10
C ALA A 156 40.09 -16.15 -4.99
#